data_7e551bf14e5f825690b67644565a6f1b
#
_entry.id   7e551bf14e5f825690b67644565a6f1b
#
_cell.length_a   1.000
_cell.length_b   1.000
_cell.length_c   1.000
_cell.angle_alpha   90.00
_cell.angle_beta   90.00
_cell.angle_gamma   90.00
#
_symmetry.space_group_name_H-M   'P 1'
#
loop_
_entity.id
_entity.type
_entity.pdbx_description
1 polymer ?
#
loop_
_entity_poly.entity_id
_entity_poly.type
_entity_poly.pdbx_seq_one_letter_code
_entity_poly.pdbx_strand_id
1 'polypeptide(L)'
;MRPARRRFGSVRARQGFVYDDGFMDARTSSAGEDFLAPVVNFAMRHPGRMLAIVLFAHLVVWTALPLLTSANLELDLAEDLALGKEWQLGYWKHPPLPWWIADLFYRVSGQIGSVYLLGPLAVIACYVGVYLLGREMMSGGQALIGVLGLVGIHYYNYSAVKFAHDQMQLPFWAFAALFFYRALVRGKALDWLLAGAMLALAFWSKYAAFVLALTMGLFLLFDPVARRSLGRAGPYLMALAFCVVIAPNAWWVVESGFLPMQYVGHRAKVAQRAIEFVTLPTVWISSQIFFTHPTLILLGVTLFPRRQASAAARPSPEQAFARRYAAVMALGPFALVTAIGIVTGRTPVAMWGYPLWIFMPLAAVLWFGPVVDALRLRVFTIGYVFLFLLGPAIFIGTFISDHYSRARPKATEFPGAAIARHLTREWHEKVGTPLTYVAGTEFAANSVAVYSPDRPHVVVHGRPQFSPWIDMADLRRRGALVLWEEGLVAARPDEWRATFGAQGEPALLDVPRATSRRTAPVRIRYWIVPPQP
;
A
#
# COMPACT_ATOMS: atom_id res chain seq x y z
N MET A 1 -52.95 -9.79 -2.02
CA MET A 1 -51.95 -10.67 -1.37
C MET A 1 -50.59 -9.97 -1.40
N ARG A 2 -50.10 -9.47 -0.26
CA ARG A 2 -48.78 -8.85 -0.15
C ARG A 2 -47.73 -9.94 0.07
N PRO A 3 -46.62 -10.00 -0.67
CA PRO A 3 -45.58 -11.00 -0.43
C PRO A 3 -44.84 -10.65 0.88
N ALA A 4 -44.66 -11.69 1.71
CA ALA A 4 -44.02 -11.64 2.98
C ALA A 4 -42.58 -11.09 2.87
N ARG A 5 -42.27 -10.01 3.59
CA ARG A 5 -40.93 -9.48 3.79
C ARG A 5 -40.10 -10.49 4.59
N ARG A 6 -39.36 -11.38 3.94
CA ARG A 6 -38.26 -12.08 4.60
C ARG A 6 -37.12 -11.08 4.82
N ARG A 7 -37.09 -10.48 6.03
CA ARG A 7 -35.88 -9.81 6.54
C ARG A 7 -34.84 -10.93 6.71
N PHE A 8 -33.66 -10.74 6.10
CA PHE A 8 -32.48 -11.50 6.50
C PHE A 8 -32.27 -11.22 7.98
N GLY A 9 -32.57 -12.19 8.85
CA GLY A 9 -32.33 -12.10 10.27
C GLY A 9 -30.84 -11.85 10.48
N SER A 10 -30.51 -11.04 11.47
CA SER A 10 -29.13 -10.83 11.92
C SER A 10 -28.51 -12.20 12.18
N VAL A 11 -27.65 -12.65 11.26
CA VAL A 11 -26.81 -13.83 11.48
C VAL A 11 -25.78 -13.42 12.52
N ARG A 12 -26.17 -13.39 13.79
CA ARG A 12 -25.24 -13.70 14.83
C ARG A 12 -24.89 -15.16 14.59
N ALA A 13 -23.71 -15.38 14.03
CA ALA A 13 -23.15 -16.71 13.84
C ALA A 13 -23.03 -17.39 15.21
N ARG A 14 -24.14 -17.94 15.71
CA ARG A 14 -24.17 -18.94 16.76
C ARG A 14 -23.96 -20.32 16.12
N GLN A 15 -22.93 -20.45 15.32
CA GLN A 15 -22.27 -21.72 15.10
C GLN A 15 -20.90 -21.54 15.74
N GLY A 16 -20.85 -21.81 17.04
CA GLY A 16 -19.60 -22.00 17.73
C GLY A 16 -18.76 -22.96 16.90
N PHE A 17 -17.51 -22.62 16.72
CA PHE A 17 -16.47 -23.59 16.45
C PHE A 17 -16.77 -24.71 17.45
N VAL A 18 -17.21 -25.87 16.99
CA VAL A 18 -17.25 -27.06 17.85
C VAL A 18 -15.79 -27.41 18.04
N TYR A 19 -15.20 -26.79 19.04
CA TYR A 19 -14.05 -27.33 19.70
C TYR A 19 -14.61 -28.57 20.36
N ASP A 20 -14.29 -29.72 19.81
CA ASP A 20 -14.66 -31.00 20.40
C ASP A 20 -13.91 -31.09 21.73
N ASP A 21 -14.59 -30.71 22.85
CA ASP A 21 -14.08 -30.84 24.20
C ASP A 21 -13.81 -32.30 24.57
N GLY A 22 -14.23 -33.28 23.74
CA GLY A 22 -13.96 -34.70 23.87
C GLY A 22 -12.51 -35.11 23.64
N PHE A 23 -11.61 -34.22 23.20
CA PHE A 23 -10.21 -34.56 22.97
C PHE A 23 -9.27 -34.25 24.15
N MET A 24 -9.82 -33.87 25.32
CA MET A 24 -9.05 -33.75 26.57
C MET A 24 -9.12 -35.02 27.43
N ASP A 25 -9.31 -36.19 26.85
CA ASP A 25 -9.00 -37.41 27.56
C ASP A 25 -7.48 -37.65 27.50
N ALA A 26 -6.82 -37.06 28.48
CA ALA A 26 -5.38 -37.12 28.68
C ALA A 26 -4.97 -38.50 29.21
N ARG A 27 -5.01 -39.51 28.35
CA ARG A 27 -4.32 -40.80 28.65
C ARG A 27 -3.77 -41.36 27.34
N THR A 28 -2.62 -40.91 26.95
CA THR A 28 -1.54 -41.53 26.15
C THR A 28 -0.82 -40.50 25.29
N SER A 29 0.10 -39.76 25.86
CA SER A 29 1.38 -39.51 25.23
C SER A 29 2.38 -38.97 26.24
N SER A 30 3.27 -39.80 26.64
CA SER A 30 4.56 -39.43 27.18
C SER A 30 5.32 -38.61 26.17
N ALA A 31 5.94 -37.55 26.63
CA ALA A 31 6.96 -36.72 25.96
C ALA A 31 6.48 -35.41 25.33
N GLY A 32 6.85 -34.32 25.98
CA GLY A 32 6.86 -32.97 25.45
C GLY A 32 5.57 -32.21 25.75
N GLU A 33 5.61 -31.36 26.76
CA GLU A 33 4.56 -30.34 26.96
C GLU A 33 4.36 -29.59 25.65
N ASP A 34 3.14 -29.59 25.13
CA ASP A 34 2.80 -28.94 23.88
C ASP A 34 2.88 -27.42 24.06
N PHE A 35 4.07 -26.88 23.88
CA PHE A 35 4.40 -25.47 24.05
C PHE A 35 3.47 -24.52 23.26
N LEU A 36 2.90 -24.99 22.15
CA LEU A 36 2.02 -24.15 21.32
C LEU A 36 0.54 -24.21 21.74
N ALA A 37 0.13 -25.21 22.50
CA ALA A 37 -1.26 -25.36 22.89
C ALA A 37 -1.83 -24.13 23.63
N PRO A 38 -1.14 -23.50 24.59
CA PRO A 38 -1.64 -22.28 25.25
C PRO A 38 -1.86 -21.13 24.26
N VAL A 39 -0.95 -20.92 23.30
CA VAL A 39 -1.03 -19.86 22.30
C VAL A 39 -2.19 -20.10 21.33
N VAL A 40 -2.33 -21.32 20.83
CA VAL A 40 -3.43 -21.73 19.94
C VAL A 40 -4.79 -21.56 20.64
N ASN A 41 -4.90 -22.06 21.88
CA ASN A 41 -6.12 -21.94 22.68
C ASN A 41 -6.48 -20.47 22.93
N PHE A 42 -5.53 -19.65 23.30
CA PHE A 42 -5.74 -18.22 23.48
C PHE A 42 -6.22 -17.55 22.18
N ALA A 43 -5.57 -17.85 21.05
CA ALA A 43 -5.93 -17.30 19.76
C ALA A 43 -7.37 -17.65 19.35
N MET A 44 -7.80 -18.89 19.58
CA MET A 44 -9.15 -19.34 19.25
C MET A 44 -10.22 -18.79 20.19
N ARG A 45 -9.91 -18.69 21.49
CA ARG A 45 -10.84 -18.12 22.49
C ARG A 45 -10.93 -16.59 22.41
N HIS A 46 -9.84 -15.92 22.08
CA HIS A 46 -9.72 -14.45 22.07
C HIS A 46 -9.14 -13.91 20.75
N PRO A 47 -9.76 -14.21 19.59
CA PRO A 47 -9.16 -13.92 18.29
C PRO A 47 -8.88 -12.43 18.07
N GLY A 48 -9.73 -11.52 18.57
CA GLY A 48 -9.49 -10.08 18.50
C GLY A 48 -8.29 -9.61 19.32
N ARG A 49 -8.08 -10.21 20.53
CA ARG A 49 -6.90 -9.88 21.35
C ARG A 49 -5.62 -10.42 20.71
N MET A 50 -5.64 -11.64 20.17
CA MET A 50 -4.50 -12.19 19.43
C MET A 50 -4.16 -11.31 18.23
N LEU A 51 -5.15 -10.88 17.46
CA LEU A 51 -4.94 -9.95 16.36
C LEU A 51 -4.26 -8.67 16.85
N ALA A 52 -4.74 -8.05 17.92
CA ALA A 52 -4.15 -6.83 18.47
C ALA A 52 -2.67 -7.01 18.87
N ILE A 53 -2.31 -8.14 19.49
CA ILE A 53 -0.92 -8.47 19.84
C ILE A 53 -0.05 -8.55 18.58
N VAL A 54 -0.52 -9.26 17.57
CA VAL A 54 0.20 -9.43 16.31
C VAL A 54 0.38 -8.10 15.59
N LEU A 55 -0.66 -7.27 15.53
CA LEU A 55 -0.62 -5.95 14.89
C LEU A 55 0.32 -5.01 15.64
N PHE A 56 0.36 -5.06 16.95
CA PHE A 56 1.32 -4.30 17.74
C PHE A 56 2.76 -4.75 17.47
N ALA A 57 3.03 -6.04 17.42
CA ALA A 57 4.35 -6.57 17.05
C ALA A 57 4.74 -6.13 15.62
N HIS A 58 3.81 -6.17 14.68
CA HIS A 58 4.02 -5.70 13.31
C HIS A 58 4.39 -4.20 13.28
N LEU A 59 3.65 -3.36 14.02
CA LEU A 59 3.94 -1.93 14.14
C LEU A 59 5.36 -1.68 14.64
N VAL A 60 5.71 -2.32 15.76
CA VAL A 60 7.03 -2.13 16.39
C VAL A 60 8.16 -2.54 15.46
N VAL A 61 8.07 -3.75 14.89
CA VAL A 61 9.13 -4.30 14.02
C VAL A 61 9.33 -3.43 12.79
N TRP A 62 8.26 -3.15 12.05
CA TRP A 62 8.37 -2.46 10.76
C TRP A 62 8.54 -0.94 10.87
N THR A 63 8.39 -0.37 12.08
CA THR A 63 8.79 1.02 12.37
C THR A 63 10.23 1.10 12.86
N ALA A 64 10.63 0.21 13.76
CA ALA A 64 11.97 0.25 14.35
C ALA A 64 13.07 -0.09 13.34
N LEU A 65 12.86 -1.09 12.48
CA LEU A 65 13.87 -1.50 11.50
C LEU A 65 14.38 -0.36 10.61
N PRO A 66 13.53 0.37 9.87
CA PRO A 66 14.02 1.47 9.03
C PRO A 66 14.58 2.63 9.86
N LEU A 67 14.00 2.93 11.03
CA LEU A 67 14.55 3.98 11.92
C LEU A 67 15.98 3.70 12.37
N LEU A 68 16.32 2.42 12.58
CA LEU A 68 17.64 2.01 13.07
C LEU A 68 18.67 1.80 11.95
N THR A 69 18.23 1.59 10.70
CA THR A 69 19.11 1.18 9.61
C THR A 69 19.23 2.19 8.47
N SER A 70 18.25 3.09 8.31
CA SER A 70 18.21 4.02 7.18
C SER A 70 18.81 5.38 7.54
N ALA A 71 19.78 5.82 6.77
CA ALA A 71 20.36 7.15 6.90
C ALA A 71 19.56 8.22 6.14
N ASN A 72 18.68 7.79 5.23
CA ASN A 72 17.80 8.63 4.41
C ASN A 72 16.43 7.98 4.26
N LEU A 73 15.41 8.77 3.99
CA LEU A 73 14.11 8.23 3.62
C LEU A 73 14.17 7.45 2.30
N GLU A 74 13.30 6.45 2.13
CA GLU A 74 13.04 5.80 0.85
C GLU A 74 12.55 6.83 -0.17
N LEU A 75 12.72 6.53 -1.47
CA LEU A 75 12.43 7.45 -2.57
C LEU A 75 11.01 8.05 -2.50
N ASP A 76 9.99 7.17 -2.45
CA ASP A 76 8.59 7.60 -2.43
C ASP A 76 8.25 8.36 -1.14
N LEU A 77 8.80 7.93 0.01
CA LEU A 77 8.55 8.56 1.30
C LEU A 77 9.20 9.96 1.40
N ALA A 78 10.38 10.14 0.80
CA ALA A 78 11.02 11.45 0.69
C ALA A 78 10.18 12.40 -0.19
N GLU A 79 9.60 11.89 -1.27
CA GLU A 79 8.71 12.66 -2.12
C GLU A 79 7.39 12.99 -1.42
N ASP A 80 6.78 12.01 -0.72
CA ASP A 80 5.53 12.21 0.03
C ASP A 80 5.69 13.38 1.03
N LEU A 81 6.83 13.43 1.73
CA LEU A 81 7.08 14.48 2.70
C LEU A 81 7.50 15.82 2.07
N ALA A 82 8.26 15.78 0.96
CA ALA A 82 8.70 17.00 0.26
C ALA A 82 7.54 17.75 -0.40
N LEU A 83 6.61 17.02 -1.03
CA LEU A 83 5.48 17.59 -1.76
C LEU A 83 4.21 17.73 -0.90
N GLY A 84 4.08 16.95 0.18
CA GLY A 84 2.88 16.95 1.04
C GLY A 84 2.54 18.32 1.62
N LYS A 85 3.55 19.14 1.89
CA LYS A 85 3.38 20.51 2.41
C LYS A 85 2.68 21.47 1.47
N GLU A 86 2.61 21.16 0.18
CA GLU A 86 1.96 21.99 -0.84
C GLU A 86 0.42 21.89 -0.80
N TRP A 87 -0.14 20.88 -0.15
CA TRP A 87 -1.58 20.66 0.06
C TRP A 87 -2.45 20.82 -1.19
N GLN A 88 -1.91 20.37 -2.35
CA GLN A 88 -2.63 20.39 -3.62
C GLN A 88 -3.75 19.34 -3.66
N LEU A 89 -4.82 19.59 -4.41
CA LEU A 89 -5.91 18.62 -4.61
C LEU A 89 -5.53 17.46 -5.55
N GLY A 90 -4.36 17.52 -6.17
CA GLY A 90 -3.75 16.51 -7.00
C GLY A 90 -2.32 16.88 -7.34
N TYR A 91 -1.56 15.91 -7.85
CA TYR A 91 -0.17 16.10 -8.26
C TYR A 91 0.08 15.43 -9.60
N TRP A 92 1.21 15.72 -10.22
CA TRP A 92 1.52 15.32 -11.59
C TRP A 92 1.42 13.81 -11.87
N LYS A 93 1.58 12.94 -10.85
CA LYS A 93 1.54 11.49 -11.03
C LYS A 93 0.47 10.76 -10.21
N HIS A 94 0.04 11.32 -9.10
CA HIS A 94 -0.83 10.62 -8.14
C HIS A 94 -1.81 11.55 -7.41
N PRO A 95 -2.87 10.99 -6.82
CA PRO A 95 -3.76 11.71 -5.90
C PRO A 95 -3.01 12.08 -4.60
N PRO A 96 -3.49 13.08 -3.84
CA PRO A 96 -2.68 13.74 -2.81
C PRO A 96 -2.69 13.09 -1.42
N LEU A 97 -3.59 12.15 -1.12
CA LEU A 97 -3.84 11.70 0.24
C LEU A 97 -2.59 11.14 0.95
N PRO A 98 -1.72 10.32 0.34
CA PRO A 98 -0.50 9.85 0.98
C PRO A 98 0.43 10.99 1.37
N TRP A 99 0.58 11.98 0.51
CA TRP A 99 1.43 13.15 0.71
C TRP A 99 0.91 14.05 1.84
N TRP A 100 -0.39 14.31 1.88
CA TRP A 100 -1.00 15.06 3.00
C TRP A 100 -0.84 14.36 4.34
N ILE A 101 -1.00 13.04 4.37
CA ILE A 101 -0.83 12.26 5.60
C ILE A 101 0.65 12.28 6.06
N ALA A 102 1.61 12.20 5.14
CA ALA A 102 3.03 12.30 5.49
C ALA A 102 3.37 13.68 6.10
N ASP A 103 2.91 14.77 5.48
CA ASP A 103 3.11 16.12 6.02
C ASP A 103 2.40 16.34 7.37
N LEU A 104 1.18 15.81 7.53
CA LEU A 104 0.44 15.87 8.79
C LEU A 104 1.20 15.17 9.92
N PHE A 105 1.73 13.97 9.68
CA PHE A 105 2.53 13.24 10.68
C PHE A 105 3.80 14.01 11.07
N TYR A 106 4.46 14.62 10.08
CA TYR A 106 5.60 15.47 10.34
C TYR A 106 5.22 16.72 11.16
N ARG A 107 4.14 17.41 10.80
CA ARG A 107 3.69 18.63 11.53
C ARG A 107 3.32 18.34 12.99
N VAL A 108 2.69 17.18 13.23
CA VAL A 108 2.29 16.79 14.60
C VAL A 108 3.48 16.35 15.44
N SER A 109 4.43 15.63 14.85
CA SER A 109 5.56 15.06 15.60
C SER A 109 6.79 15.97 15.66
N GLY A 110 6.98 16.86 14.69
CA GLY A 110 8.21 17.59 14.45
C GLY A 110 9.40 16.72 14.01
N GLN A 111 9.18 15.42 13.76
CA GLN A 111 10.22 14.42 13.50
C GLN A 111 10.07 13.80 12.12
N ILE A 112 11.10 13.89 11.28
CA ILE A 112 11.10 13.25 9.95
C ILE A 112 10.89 11.74 10.07
N GLY A 113 11.49 11.09 11.07
CA GLY A 113 11.36 9.64 11.27
C GLY A 113 9.94 9.15 11.59
N SER A 114 9.02 10.04 11.99
CA SER A 114 7.63 9.67 12.28
C SER A 114 6.90 9.07 11.08
N VAL A 115 7.30 9.44 9.85
CA VAL A 115 6.67 8.93 8.62
C VAL A 115 6.88 7.42 8.42
N TYR A 116 7.87 6.81 9.10
CA TYR A 116 8.03 5.34 9.09
C TYR A 116 6.89 4.58 9.81
N LEU A 117 6.06 5.27 10.59
CA LEU A 117 4.83 4.69 11.16
C LEU A 117 3.75 4.45 10.10
N LEU A 118 3.74 5.20 9.01
CA LEU A 118 2.63 5.25 8.06
C LEU A 118 2.41 3.93 7.32
N GLY A 119 3.47 3.29 6.85
CA GLY A 119 3.38 2.00 6.16
C GLY A 119 2.79 0.89 7.04
N PRO A 120 3.37 0.62 8.23
CA PRO A 120 2.80 -0.33 9.17
C PRO A 120 1.37 0.00 9.60
N LEU A 121 1.03 1.27 9.84
CA LEU A 121 -0.32 1.68 10.20
C LEU A 121 -1.33 1.42 9.08
N ALA A 122 -0.96 1.66 7.81
CA ALA A 122 -1.81 1.34 6.66
C ALA A 122 -2.07 -0.17 6.56
N VAL A 123 -1.05 -1.01 6.75
CA VAL A 123 -1.20 -2.48 6.79
C VAL A 123 -2.08 -2.92 7.96
N ILE A 124 -1.88 -2.36 9.15
CA ILE A 124 -2.70 -2.63 10.35
C ILE A 124 -4.17 -2.30 10.10
N ALA A 125 -4.45 -1.12 9.58
CA ALA A 125 -5.82 -0.70 9.28
C ALA A 125 -6.46 -1.61 8.21
N CYS A 126 -5.70 -2.05 7.21
CA CYS A 126 -6.14 -3.06 6.25
C CYS A 126 -6.49 -4.38 6.94
N TYR A 127 -5.62 -4.90 7.80
CA TYR A 127 -5.85 -6.16 8.53
C TYR A 127 -7.10 -6.09 9.41
N VAL A 128 -7.32 -4.96 10.08
CA VAL A 128 -8.55 -4.72 10.85
C VAL A 128 -9.78 -4.77 9.94
N GLY A 129 -9.75 -4.09 8.80
CA GLY A 129 -10.86 -4.10 7.83
C GLY A 129 -11.15 -5.51 7.28
N VAL A 130 -10.12 -6.27 6.92
CA VAL A 130 -10.24 -7.67 6.45
C VAL A 130 -10.77 -8.58 7.55
N TYR A 131 -10.27 -8.44 8.79
CA TYR A 131 -10.78 -9.19 9.93
C TYR A 131 -12.26 -8.91 10.20
N LEU A 132 -12.65 -7.64 10.21
CA LEU A 132 -14.05 -7.24 10.40
C LEU A 132 -14.95 -7.77 9.28
N LEU A 133 -14.49 -7.77 8.04
CA LEU A 133 -15.21 -8.41 6.92
C LEU A 133 -15.34 -9.92 7.15
N GLY A 134 -14.27 -10.59 7.58
CA GLY A 134 -14.30 -12.01 7.91
C GLY A 134 -15.32 -12.33 9.00
N ARG A 135 -15.44 -11.46 10.01
CA ARG A 135 -16.41 -11.62 11.12
C ARG A 135 -17.88 -11.50 10.69
N GLU A 136 -18.15 -10.88 9.54
CA GLU A 136 -19.50 -10.87 8.94
C GLU A 136 -19.85 -12.21 8.27
N MET A 137 -18.85 -13.02 7.93
CA MET A 137 -19.01 -14.23 7.08
C MET A 137 -18.70 -15.54 7.81
N MET A 138 -17.89 -15.50 8.89
CA MET A 138 -17.36 -16.68 9.56
C MET A 138 -17.08 -16.43 11.06
N SER A 139 -16.66 -17.47 11.78
CA SER A 139 -16.26 -17.37 13.19
C SER A 139 -15.02 -16.50 13.38
N GLY A 140 -14.80 -16.00 14.60
CA GLY A 140 -13.65 -15.16 14.91
C GLY A 140 -12.31 -15.85 14.70
N GLY A 141 -12.20 -17.14 15.02
CA GLY A 141 -11.00 -17.92 14.78
C GLY A 141 -10.70 -18.12 13.30
N GLN A 142 -11.71 -18.40 12.49
CA GLN A 142 -11.56 -18.50 11.04
C GLN A 142 -11.16 -17.15 10.40
N ALA A 143 -11.80 -16.06 10.84
CA ALA A 143 -11.44 -14.71 10.38
C ALA A 143 -9.99 -14.35 10.76
N LEU A 144 -9.52 -14.77 11.96
CA LEU A 144 -8.14 -14.59 12.39
C LEU A 144 -7.16 -15.36 11.48
N ILE A 145 -7.44 -16.63 11.17
CA ILE A 145 -6.61 -17.41 10.23
C ILE A 145 -6.58 -16.71 8.86
N GLY A 146 -7.74 -16.25 8.38
CA GLY A 146 -7.82 -15.54 7.11
C GLY A 146 -6.97 -14.26 7.07
N VAL A 147 -7.00 -13.43 8.10
CA VAL A 147 -6.21 -12.19 8.11
C VAL A 147 -4.73 -12.46 8.37
N LEU A 148 -4.39 -13.40 9.27
CA LEU A 148 -2.99 -13.75 9.53
C LEU A 148 -2.34 -14.45 8.34
N GLY A 149 -3.11 -15.10 7.49
CA GLY A 149 -2.62 -15.66 6.22
C GLY A 149 -2.00 -14.62 5.27
N LEU A 150 -2.26 -13.33 5.46
CA LEU A 150 -1.64 -12.24 4.69
C LEU A 150 -0.13 -12.10 4.94
N VAL A 151 0.40 -12.64 6.04
CA VAL A 151 1.80 -12.49 6.44
C VAL A 151 2.83 -12.95 5.41
N GLY A 152 2.50 -13.97 4.62
CA GLY A 152 3.39 -14.50 3.58
C GLY A 152 3.36 -13.70 2.28
N ILE A 153 2.50 -12.69 2.16
CA ILE A 153 2.47 -11.81 1.00
C ILE A 153 3.51 -10.71 1.19
N HIS A 154 4.47 -10.65 0.27
CA HIS A 154 5.59 -9.71 0.30
C HIS A 154 5.15 -8.26 0.59
N TYR A 155 4.03 -7.85 0.01
CA TYR A 155 3.51 -6.48 0.12
C TYR A 155 3.15 -6.04 1.54
N TYR A 156 2.70 -6.97 2.41
CA TYR A 156 2.18 -6.65 3.75
C TYR A 156 3.15 -7.00 4.87
N ASN A 157 4.30 -7.59 4.53
CA ASN A 157 5.36 -7.93 5.45
C ASN A 157 6.62 -7.11 5.10
N TYR A 158 7.53 -7.63 4.28
CA TYR A 158 8.80 -6.97 3.94
C TYR A 158 8.64 -5.54 3.39
N SER A 159 7.66 -5.31 2.52
CA SER A 159 7.42 -4.00 1.93
C SER A 159 6.59 -3.04 2.81
N ALA A 160 6.22 -3.43 4.04
CA ALA A 160 5.49 -2.57 4.96
C ALA A 160 6.25 -1.29 5.35
N VAL A 161 7.58 -1.30 5.23
CA VAL A 161 8.43 -0.10 5.46
C VAL A 161 8.29 0.97 4.38
N LYS A 162 7.79 0.61 3.21
CA LYS A 162 7.69 1.51 2.05
C LYS A 162 6.31 2.14 2.02
N PHE A 163 6.14 3.23 2.76
CA PHE A 163 4.90 4.00 2.62
C PHE A 163 4.89 4.73 1.29
N ALA A 164 3.79 4.59 0.58
CA ALA A 164 3.48 5.28 -0.66
C ALA A 164 1.99 5.08 -0.98
N HIS A 165 1.58 5.51 -2.16
CA HIS A 165 0.22 5.38 -2.69
C HIS A 165 -0.31 3.94 -2.68
N ASP A 166 0.58 2.95 -2.86
CA ASP A 166 0.21 1.53 -2.84
C ASP A 166 -0.20 1.04 -1.46
N GLN A 167 0.47 1.47 -0.40
CA GLN A 167 0.10 1.12 0.98
C GLN A 167 -1.11 1.92 1.45
N MET A 168 -1.17 3.22 1.15
CA MET A 168 -2.24 4.08 1.63
C MET A 168 -3.62 3.66 1.13
N GLN A 169 -3.74 3.04 -0.05
CA GLN A 169 -5.03 2.56 -0.54
C GLN A 169 -5.55 1.32 0.20
N LEU A 170 -4.67 0.51 0.84
CA LEU A 170 -5.03 -0.78 1.45
C LEU A 170 -6.18 -0.71 2.46
N PRO A 171 -6.15 0.18 3.48
CA PRO A 171 -7.25 0.28 4.43
C PRO A 171 -8.56 0.63 3.75
N PHE A 172 -8.54 1.52 2.78
CA PHE A 172 -9.75 1.97 2.09
C PHE A 172 -10.36 0.88 1.21
N TRP A 173 -9.54 0.03 0.58
CA TRP A 173 -10.00 -1.17 -0.11
C TRP A 173 -10.70 -2.13 0.86
N ALA A 174 -10.08 -2.39 2.00
CA ALA A 174 -10.62 -3.31 3.00
C ALA A 174 -11.95 -2.80 3.59
N PHE A 175 -12.01 -1.52 3.96
CA PHE A 175 -13.23 -0.93 4.51
C PHE A 175 -14.32 -0.70 3.46
N ALA A 176 -13.98 -0.35 2.22
CA ALA A 176 -14.96 -0.28 1.13
C ALA A 176 -15.65 -1.62 0.92
N ALA A 177 -14.88 -2.72 0.86
CA ALA A 177 -15.45 -4.06 0.73
C ALA A 177 -16.26 -4.47 1.98
N LEU A 178 -15.81 -4.14 3.19
CA LEU A 178 -16.57 -4.39 4.42
C LEU A 178 -17.94 -3.69 4.39
N PHE A 179 -17.96 -2.40 4.12
CA PHE A 179 -19.21 -1.63 4.13
C PHE A 179 -20.11 -2.00 2.94
N PHE A 180 -19.55 -2.34 1.80
CA PHE A 180 -20.32 -2.84 0.66
C PHE A 180 -20.99 -4.18 0.97
N TYR A 181 -20.28 -5.12 1.60
CA TYR A 181 -20.89 -6.39 2.08
C TYR A 181 -22.04 -6.13 3.06
N ARG A 182 -21.79 -5.27 4.08
CA ARG A 182 -22.81 -4.87 5.05
C ARG A 182 -24.02 -4.21 4.39
N ALA A 183 -23.78 -3.34 3.43
CA ALA A 183 -24.82 -2.66 2.66
C ALA A 183 -25.71 -3.64 1.90
N LEU A 184 -25.11 -4.64 1.26
CA LEU A 184 -25.85 -5.69 0.54
C LEU A 184 -26.67 -6.59 1.47
N VAL A 185 -26.13 -6.95 2.63
CA VAL A 185 -26.78 -7.87 3.59
C VAL A 185 -27.80 -7.16 4.47
N ARG A 186 -27.44 -5.97 5.01
CA ARG A 186 -28.25 -5.24 5.99
C ARG A 186 -29.16 -4.20 5.36
N GLY A 187 -28.82 -3.71 4.16
CA GLY A 187 -29.59 -2.68 3.44
C GLY A 187 -29.60 -1.30 4.10
N LYS A 188 -28.68 -1.01 5.04
CA LYS A 188 -28.62 0.26 5.76
C LYS A 188 -28.01 1.36 4.88
N ALA A 189 -28.63 2.54 4.84
CA ALA A 189 -28.12 3.70 4.08
C ALA A 189 -26.69 4.09 4.50
N LEU A 190 -26.40 4.06 5.80
CA LEU A 190 -25.05 4.39 6.29
C LEU A 190 -23.98 3.45 5.73
N ASP A 191 -24.24 2.14 5.63
CA ASP A 191 -23.29 1.19 5.08
C ASP A 191 -23.00 1.50 3.59
N TRP A 192 -24.02 1.92 2.82
CA TRP A 192 -23.86 2.37 1.43
C TRP A 192 -23.04 3.65 1.31
N LEU A 193 -23.34 4.66 2.14
CA LEU A 193 -22.58 5.92 2.17
C LEU A 193 -21.11 5.69 2.54
N LEU A 194 -20.86 4.86 3.56
CA LEU A 194 -19.49 4.52 3.98
C LEU A 194 -18.74 3.72 2.90
N ALA A 195 -19.42 2.80 2.20
CA ALA A 195 -18.80 2.09 1.07
C ALA A 195 -18.35 3.05 -0.03
N GLY A 196 -19.18 4.03 -0.39
CA GLY A 196 -18.85 5.06 -1.37
C GLY A 196 -17.71 5.97 -0.92
N ALA A 197 -17.77 6.43 0.32
CA ALA A 197 -16.71 7.28 0.89
C ALA A 197 -15.36 6.56 0.95
N MET A 198 -15.32 5.30 1.43
CA MET A 198 -14.08 4.53 1.47
C MET A 198 -13.54 4.25 0.07
N LEU A 199 -14.39 3.96 -0.90
CA LEU A 199 -13.98 3.80 -2.29
C LEU A 199 -13.38 5.08 -2.85
N ALA A 200 -13.96 6.25 -2.57
CA ALA A 200 -13.42 7.54 -2.97
C ALA A 200 -12.06 7.82 -2.30
N LEU A 201 -11.89 7.50 -1.02
CA LEU A 201 -10.60 7.63 -0.32
C LEU A 201 -9.53 6.67 -0.89
N ALA A 202 -9.93 5.50 -1.38
CA ALA A 202 -9.04 4.64 -2.14
C ALA A 202 -8.56 5.32 -3.44
N PHE A 203 -9.43 6.03 -4.15
CA PHE A 203 -9.06 6.85 -5.31
C PHE A 203 -8.18 8.04 -4.91
N TRP A 204 -8.44 8.71 -3.80
CA TRP A 204 -7.58 9.77 -3.26
C TRP A 204 -6.19 9.27 -2.87
N SER A 205 -6.05 7.95 -2.67
CA SER A 205 -4.76 7.31 -2.44
C SER A 205 -4.09 6.91 -3.76
N LYS A 206 -4.84 6.31 -4.69
CA LYS A 206 -4.32 5.88 -5.99
C LYS A 206 -5.45 5.66 -6.99
N TYR A 207 -5.33 6.21 -8.19
CA TYR A 207 -6.34 6.06 -9.25
C TYR A 207 -6.59 4.60 -9.67
N ALA A 208 -5.61 3.71 -9.46
CA ALA A 208 -5.79 2.26 -9.69
C ALA A 208 -6.94 1.63 -8.87
N ALA A 209 -7.48 2.33 -7.86
CA ALA A 209 -8.67 1.90 -7.13
C ALA A 209 -9.92 1.76 -8.01
N PHE A 210 -9.90 2.29 -9.27
CA PHE A 210 -10.97 2.04 -10.25
C PHE A 210 -11.23 0.54 -10.47
N VAL A 211 -10.22 -0.30 -10.30
CA VAL A 211 -10.34 -1.76 -10.44
C VAL A 211 -11.25 -2.33 -9.35
N LEU A 212 -11.16 -1.81 -8.11
CA LEU A 212 -12.09 -2.19 -7.05
C LEU A 212 -13.51 -1.70 -7.36
N ALA A 213 -13.66 -0.45 -7.81
CA ALA A 213 -14.95 0.11 -8.20
C ALA A 213 -15.62 -0.75 -9.29
N LEU A 214 -14.85 -1.11 -10.32
CA LEU A 214 -15.32 -1.97 -11.40
C LEU A 214 -15.68 -3.37 -10.89
N THR A 215 -14.87 -3.97 -10.01
CA THR A 215 -15.18 -5.28 -9.40
C THR A 215 -16.48 -5.22 -8.60
N MET A 216 -16.69 -4.20 -7.77
CA MET A 216 -17.91 -4.01 -6.98
C MET A 216 -19.11 -3.76 -7.88
N GLY A 217 -18.95 -2.95 -8.92
CA GLY A 217 -19.99 -2.68 -9.92
C GLY A 217 -20.42 -3.94 -10.69
N LEU A 218 -19.45 -4.72 -11.16
CA LEU A 218 -19.75 -5.99 -11.84
C LEU A 218 -20.42 -6.99 -10.90
N PHE A 219 -19.97 -7.07 -9.63
CA PHE A 219 -20.65 -7.91 -8.64
C PHE A 219 -22.10 -7.47 -8.43
N LEU A 220 -22.34 -6.16 -8.34
CA LEU A 220 -23.68 -5.59 -8.18
C LEU A 220 -24.60 -5.90 -9.38
N LEU A 221 -24.03 -5.93 -10.59
CA LEU A 221 -24.80 -6.20 -11.83
C LEU A 221 -25.09 -7.69 -12.04
N PHE A 222 -24.11 -8.55 -11.74
CA PHE A 222 -24.18 -9.96 -12.15
C PHE A 222 -24.55 -10.94 -11.03
N ASP A 223 -24.31 -10.62 -9.74
CA ASP A 223 -24.73 -11.52 -8.66
C ASP A 223 -26.26 -11.45 -8.46
N PRO A 224 -26.97 -12.60 -8.45
CA PRO A 224 -28.44 -12.65 -8.38
C PRO A 224 -29.02 -11.99 -7.12
N VAL A 225 -28.26 -11.96 -6.01
CA VAL A 225 -28.70 -11.35 -4.74
C VAL A 225 -28.36 -9.86 -4.75
N ALA A 226 -27.14 -9.51 -5.12
CA ALA A 226 -26.66 -8.13 -5.11
C ALA A 226 -27.46 -7.23 -6.07
N ARG A 227 -27.76 -7.69 -7.29
CA ARG A 227 -28.47 -6.88 -8.30
C ARG A 227 -29.87 -6.46 -7.88
N ARG A 228 -30.52 -7.17 -6.92
CA ARG A 228 -31.82 -6.75 -6.37
C ARG A 228 -31.73 -5.41 -5.64
N SER A 229 -30.53 -5.01 -5.23
CA SER A 229 -30.31 -3.71 -4.60
C SER A 229 -30.41 -2.55 -5.59
N LEU A 230 -30.24 -2.78 -6.89
CA LEU A 230 -30.37 -1.73 -7.93
C LEU A 230 -31.77 -1.11 -7.99
N GLY A 231 -32.80 -1.84 -7.58
CA GLY A 231 -34.16 -1.30 -7.42
C GLY A 231 -34.39 -0.50 -6.12
N ARG A 232 -33.33 -0.16 -5.38
CA ARG A 232 -33.40 0.55 -4.10
C ARG A 232 -32.45 1.75 -4.12
N ALA A 233 -32.60 2.71 -3.19
CA ALA A 233 -31.75 3.90 -3.11
C ALA A 233 -30.28 3.60 -2.75
N GLY A 234 -29.98 2.44 -2.16
CA GLY A 234 -28.66 2.12 -1.61
C GLY A 234 -27.50 2.31 -2.57
N PRO A 235 -27.42 1.65 -3.73
CA PRO A 235 -26.33 1.80 -4.71
C PRO A 235 -26.15 3.25 -5.18
N TYR A 236 -27.24 3.99 -5.31
CA TYR A 236 -27.21 5.41 -5.71
C TYR A 236 -26.66 6.31 -4.60
N LEU A 237 -26.94 5.99 -3.33
CA LEU A 237 -26.29 6.66 -2.18
C LEU A 237 -24.80 6.39 -2.14
N MET A 238 -24.36 5.16 -2.46
CA MET A 238 -22.95 4.84 -2.58
C MET A 238 -22.27 5.65 -3.69
N ALA A 239 -22.89 5.71 -4.87
CA ALA A 239 -22.40 6.52 -5.99
C ALA A 239 -22.35 8.02 -5.64
N LEU A 240 -23.39 8.54 -5.00
CA LEU A 240 -23.43 9.93 -4.54
C LEU A 240 -22.30 10.23 -3.56
N ALA A 241 -22.12 9.40 -2.53
CA ALA A 241 -21.04 9.59 -1.55
C ALA A 241 -19.66 9.54 -2.22
N PHE A 242 -19.45 8.60 -3.16
CA PHE A 242 -18.24 8.54 -3.97
C PHE A 242 -18.02 9.84 -4.75
N CYS A 243 -19.02 10.30 -5.50
CA CYS A 243 -18.91 11.50 -6.32
C CYS A 243 -18.64 12.76 -5.48
N VAL A 244 -19.32 12.91 -4.34
CA VAL A 244 -19.11 14.06 -3.45
C VAL A 244 -17.69 14.09 -2.89
N VAL A 245 -17.19 12.94 -2.42
CA VAL A 245 -15.84 12.86 -1.82
C VAL A 245 -14.75 13.04 -2.87
N ILE A 246 -14.90 12.48 -4.10
CA ILE A 246 -13.86 12.58 -5.14
C ILE A 246 -13.91 13.91 -5.91
N ALA A 247 -14.99 14.67 -5.83
CA ALA A 247 -15.22 15.87 -6.66
C ALA A 247 -14.07 16.88 -6.64
N PRO A 248 -13.46 17.24 -5.49
CA PRO A 248 -12.36 18.21 -5.50
C PRO A 248 -11.13 17.71 -6.28
N ASN A 249 -10.78 16.42 -6.16
CA ASN A 249 -9.70 15.84 -6.91
C ASN A 249 -10.02 15.72 -8.42
N ALA A 250 -11.25 15.32 -8.73
CA ALA A 250 -11.71 15.23 -10.12
C ALA A 250 -11.68 16.60 -10.81
N TRP A 251 -12.11 17.64 -10.13
CA TRP A 251 -12.02 19.01 -10.62
C TRP A 251 -10.56 19.41 -10.90
N TRP A 252 -9.66 19.17 -9.95
CA TRP A 252 -8.23 19.45 -10.13
C TRP A 252 -7.62 18.69 -11.33
N VAL A 253 -8.00 17.42 -11.53
CA VAL A 253 -7.54 16.62 -12.68
C VAL A 253 -7.95 17.26 -14.00
N VAL A 254 -9.18 17.76 -14.10
CA VAL A 254 -9.67 18.46 -15.30
C VAL A 254 -8.93 19.80 -15.50
N GLU A 255 -8.80 20.58 -14.45
CA GLU A 255 -8.13 21.89 -14.49
C GLU A 255 -6.65 21.78 -14.85
N SER A 256 -5.97 20.72 -14.38
CA SER A 256 -4.57 20.44 -14.70
C SER A 256 -4.34 19.83 -16.11
N GLY A 257 -5.38 19.73 -16.95
CA GLY A 257 -5.27 19.12 -18.28
C GLY A 257 -4.96 17.61 -18.22
N PHE A 258 -5.55 16.89 -17.26
CA PHE A 258 -5.37 15.44 -17.07
C PHE A 258 -3.91 15.04 -16.82
N LEU A 259 -3.15 15.87 -16.15
CA LEU A 259 -1.72 15.68 -15.89
C LEU A 259 -1.36 14.30 -15.34
N PRO A 260 -2.07 13.70 -14.35
CA PRO A 260 -1.76 12.36 -13.86
C PRO A 260 -1.96 11.24 -14.88
N MET A 261 -2.83 11.43 -15.86
CA MET A 261 -3.10 10.41 -16.89
C MET A 261 -1.92 10.26 -17.86
N GLN A 262 -1.17 11.35 -18.09
CA GLN A 262 0.06 11.34 -18.90
C GLN A 262 1.12 10.44 -18.23
N TYR A 263 1.28 10.51 -16.92
CA TYR A 263 2.19 9.65 -16.16
C TYR A 263 1.86 8.15 -16.30
N VAL A 264 0.59 7.79 -16.15
CA VAL A 264 0.16 6.37 -16.27
C VAL A 264 0.50 5.81 -17.65
N GLY A 265 0.32 6.63 -18.70
CA GLY A 265 0.67 6.27 -20.08
C GLY A 265 2.15 5.90 -20.28
N HIS A 266 3.05 6.55 -19.53
CA HIS A 266 4.49 6.32 -19.63
C HIS A 266 5.00 5.18 -18.70
N ARG A 267 4.26 4.83 -17.65
CA ARG A 267 4.73 3.85 -16.64
C ARG A 267 4.44 2.39 -17.01
N ALA A 268 3.33 2.13 -17.69
CA ALA A 268 2.98 0.78 -18.13
C ALA A 268 3.88 0.34 -19.29
N LYS A 269 4.34 -0.91 -19.27
CA LYS A 269 5.04 -1.49 -20.41
C LYS A 269 4.06 -1.71 -21.55
N VAL A 270 4.36 -1.16 -22.73
CA VAL A 270 3.52 -1.27 -23.92
C VAL A 270 4.10 -2.34 -24.83
N ALA A 271 3.26 -3.30 -25.26
CA ALA A 271 3.64 -4.33 -26.21
C ALA A 271 3.92 -3.70 -27.58
N GLN A 272 5.12 -3.92 -28.10
CA GLN A 272 5.58 -3.43 -29.41
C GLN A 272 5.51 -4.55 -30.48
N ARG A 273 5.57 -5.81 -30.08
CA ARG A 273 5.59 -7.00 -30.94
C ARG A 273 4.48 -7.97 -30.52
N ALA A 274 3.96 -8.76 -31.48
CA ALA A 274 2.87 -9.72 -31.22
C ALA A 274 3.18 -10.68 -30.05
N ILE A 275 4.42 -11.16 -29.94
CA ILE A 275 4.82 -12.07 -28.85
C ILE A 275 4.71 -11.38 -27.47
N GLU A 276 4.82 -10.08 -27.39
CA GLU A 276 4.77 -9.33 -26.14
C GLU A 276 3.35 -9.27 -25.54
N PHE A 277 2.30 -9.47 -26.34
CA PHE A 277 0.93 -9.66 -25.85
C PHE A 277 0.77 -10.95 -25.03
N VAL A 278 1.71 -11.88 -25.13
CA VAL A 278 1.75 -13.12 -24.33
C VAL A 278 2.82 -13.00 -23.23
N THR A 279 4.05 -12.58 -23.58
CA THR A 279 5.16 -12.60 -22.63
C THR A 279 5.03 -11.58 -21.51
N LEU A 280 4.52 -10.37 -21.77
CA LEU A 280 4.34 -9.35 -20.74
C LEU A 280 3.27 -9.74 -19.70
N PRO A 281 2.05 -10.19 -20.08
CA PRO A 281 1.09 -10.71 -19.11
C PRO A 281 1.62 -11.93 -18.34
N THR A 282 2.39 -12.82 -18.97
CA THR A 282 3.01 -13.96 -18.29
C THR A 282 3.98 -13.50 -17.21
N VAL A 283 4.82 -12.52 -17.48
CA VAL A 283 5.73 -11.92 -16.48
C VAL A 283 4.94 -11.28 -15.34
N TRP A 284 3.85 -10.58 -15.65
CA TRP A 284 2.95 -10.00 -14.64
C TRP A 284 2.36 -11.09 -13.73
N ILE A 285 1.73 -12.12 -14.32
CA ILE A 285 1.11 -13.22 -13.56
C ILE A 285 2.15 -13.95 -12.71
N SER A 286 3.31 -14.28 -13.29
CA SER A 286 4.41 -14.95 -12.57
C SER A 286 4.92 -14.12 -11.39
N SER A 287 5.01 -12.79 -11.55
CA SER A 287 5.41 -11.91 -10.46
C SER A 287 4.40 -11.93 -9.30
N GLN A 288 3.09 -11.96 -9.61
CA GLN A 288 2.06 -12.03 -8.57
C GLN A 288 2.06 -13.38 -7.84
N ILE A 289 2.27 -14.47 -8.55
CA ILE A 289 2.47 -15.79 -7.94
C ILE A 289 3.71 -15.76 -7.03
N PHE A 290 4.81 -15.19 -7.49
CA PHE A 290 6.03 -15.06 -6.70
C PHE A 290 5.81 -14.27 -5.40
N PHE A 291 5.06 -13.17 -5.41
CA PHE A 291 4.81 -12.36 -4.21
C PHE A 291 3.78 -12.96 -3.26
N THR A 292 2.99 -13.93 -3.69
CA THR A 292 1.94 -14.55 -2.89
C THR A 292 2.23 -16.01 -2.50
N HIS A 293 3.23 -16.67 -3.14
CA HIS A 293 3.46 -18.11 -2.95
C HIS A 293 3.67 -18.54 -1.49
N PRO A 294 4.32 -17.77 -0.57
CA PRO A 294 4.46 -18.25 0.80
C PRO A 294 3.11 -18.34 1.51
N THR A 295 2.20 -17.42 1.24
CA THR A 295 0.81 -17.50 1.73
C THR A 295 0.07 -18.67 1.11
N LEU A 296 0.22 -18.93 -0.20
CA LEU A 296 -0.41 -20.06 -0.86
C LEU A 296 0.07 -21.39 -0.28
N ILE A 297 1.36 -21.53 0.02
CA ILE A 297 1.91 -22.70 0.69
C ILE A 297 1.34 -22.84 2.11
N LEU A 298 1.38 -21.78 2.91
CA LEU A 298 0.84 -21.77 4.27
C LEU A 298 -0.62 -22.21 4.32
N LEU A 299 -1.46 -21.61 3.47
CA LEU A 299 -2.87 -21.94 3.39
C LEU A 299 -3.09 -23.34 2.78
N GLY A 300 -2.33 -23.73 1.78
CA GLY A 300 -2.38 -25.06 1.19
C GLY A 300 -2.15 -26.15 2.23
N VAL A 301 -1.06 -26.07 2.98
CA VAL A 301 -0.76 -27.05 4.05
C VAL A 301 -1.80 -27.02 5.16
N THR A 302 -2.35 -25.85 5.50
CA THR A 302 -3.34 -25.70 6.58
C THR A 302 -4.73 -26.15 6.17
N LEU A 303 -5.18 -25.82 4.94
CA LEU A 303 -6.59 -25.98 4.54
C LEU A 303 -6.84 -27.20 3.66
N PHE A 304 -5.80 -27.85 3.11
CA PHE A 304 -5.98 -28.94 2.14
C PHE A 304 -6.75 -30.11 2.77
N PRO A 305 -7.84 -30.59 2.17
CA PRO A 305 -8.67 -31.63 2.75
C PRO A 305 -7.92 -32.98 2.77
N ARG A 306 -7.82 -33.62 3.94
CA ARG A 306 -7.51 -35.04 4.01
C ARG A 306 -8.76 -35.84 3.58
N ARG A 307 -8.54 -37.00 2.94
CA ARG A 307 -9.54 -37.89 2.31
C ARG A 307 -10.79 -38.27 3.14
N GLN A 308 -10.93 -37.79 4.37
CA GLN A 308 -12.05 -38.12 5.27
C GLN A 308 -13.06 -36.97 5.48
N ALA A 309 -13.11 -35.96 4.61
CA ALA A 309 -14.19 -35.00 4.67
C ALA A 309 -15.51 -35.73 4.34
N SER A 310 -16.27 -36.08 5.37
CA SER A 310 -17.69 -36.45 5.31
C SER A 310 -18.40 -35.51 4.34
N ALA A 311 -19.34 -36.04 3.54
CA ALA A 311 -20.07 -35.28 2.54
C ALA A 311 -20.53 -33.92 3.12
N ALA A 312 -19.82 -32.86 2.73
CA ALA A 312 -20.06 -31.53 3.29
C ALA A 312 -21.50 -31.13 2.97
N ALA A 313 -22.27 -30.80 3.99
CA ALA A 313 -23.62 -30.29 3.82
C ALA A 313 -23.62 -29.11 2.83
N ARG A 314 -24.64 -29.02 1.98
CA ARG A 314 -24.77 -27.91 1.03
C ARG A 314 -24.72 -26.59 1.80
N PRO A 315 -23.93 -25.59 1.34
CA PRO A 315 -23.86 -24.30 2.01
C PRO A 315 -25.23 -23.62 2.08
N SER A 316 -25.53 -22.96 3.19
CA SER A 316 -26.75 -22.15 3.27
C SER A 316 -26.73 -21.04 2.21
N PRO A 317 -27.89 -20.45 1.85
CA PRO A 317 -27.93 -19.34 0.90
C PRO A 317 -27.02 -18.17 1.29
N GLU A 318 -26.91 -17.88 2.61
CA GLU A 318 -26.06 -16.84 3.16
C GLU A 318 -24.57 -17.20 3.01
N GLN A 319 -24.21 -18.45 3.33
CA GLN A 319 -22.84 -18.95 3.12
C GLN A 319 -22.46 -18.97 1.64
N ALA A 320 -23.39 -19.36 0.76
CA ALA A 320 -23.16 -19.33 -0.68
C ALA A 320 -22.94 -17.90 -1.20
N PHE A 321 -23.71 -16.92 -0.69
CA PHE A 321 -23.51 -15.51 -1.00
C PHE A 321 -22.14 -15.00 -0.50
N ALA A 322 -21.80 -15.28 0.75
CA ALA A 322 -20.52 -14.88 1.34
C ALA A 322 -19.32 -15.45 0.55
N ARG A 323 -19.40 -16.74 0.14
CA ARG A 323 -18.36 -17.39 -0.69
C ARG A 323 -18.21 -16.71 -2.04
N ARG A 324 -19.30 -16.41 -2.75
CA ARG A 324 -19.24 -15.71 -4.04
C ARG A 324 -18.66 -14.30 -3.87
N TYR A 325 -19.13 -13.56 -2.86
CA TYR A 325 -18.61 -12.23 -2.56
C TYR A 325 -17.10 -12.27 -2.31
N ALA A 326 -16.64 -13.11 -1.39
CA ALA A 326 -15.22 -13.22 -1.06
C ALA A 326 -14.37 -13.66 -2.26
N ALA A 327 -14.86 -14.60 -3.09
CA ALA A 327 -14.15 -15.04 -4.29
C ALA A 327 -14.03 -13.91 -5.33
N VAL A 328 -15.11 -13.15 -5.56
CA VAL A 328 -15.07 -12.04 -6.51
C VAL A 328 -14.17 -10.90 -6.00
N MET A 329 -14.23 -10.55 -4.71
CA MET A 329 -13.33 -9.52 -4.15
C MET A 329 -11.86 -9.97 -4.14
N ALA A 330 -11.59 -11.28 -3.98
CA ALA A 330 -10.22 -11.82 -3.95
C ALA A 330 -9.59 -11.98 -5.35
N LEU A 331 -10.37 -12.36 -6.35
CA LEU A 331 -9.84 -12.71 -7.68
C LEU A 331 -10.23 -11.70 -8.76
N GLY A 332 -11.36 -11.03 -8.60
CA GLY A 332 -11.89 -10.08 -9.58
C GLY A 332 -10.94 -8.95 -9.94
N PRO A 333 -10.36 -8.25 -8.95
CA PRO A 333 -9.40 -7.18 -9.24
C PRO A 333 -8.19 -7.65 -10.04
N PHE A 334 -7.60 -8.80 -9.69
CA PHE A 334 -6.49 -9.39 -10.44
C PHE A 334 -6.89 -9.79 -11.86
N ALA A 335 -8.03 -10.46 -12.01
CA ALA A 335 -8.54 -10.85 -13.32
C ALA A 335 -8.80 -9.63 -14.23
N LEU A 336 -9.40 -8.57 -13.68
CA LEU A 336 -9.67 -7.34 -14.41
C LEU A 336 -8.38 -6.63 -14.85
N VAL A 337 -7.41 -6.44 -13.94
CA VAL A 337 -6.12 -5.82 -14.28
C VAL A 337 -5.42 -6.61 -15.38
N THR A 338 -5.41 -7.94 -15.26
CA THR A 338 -4.77 -8.82 -16.25
C THR A 338 -5.50 -8.74 -17.60
N ALA A 339 -6.84 -8.81 -17.59
CA ALA A 339 -7.64 -8.72 -18.81
C ALA A 339 -7.47 -7.36 -19.52
N ILE A 340 -7.51 -6.27 -18.78
CA ILE A 340 -7.25 -4.92 -19.31
C ILE A 340 -5.84 -4.86 -19.90
N GLY A 341 -4.84 -5.42 -19.20
CA GLY A 341 -3.46 -5.46 -19.67
C GLY A 341 -3.31 -6.21 -21.01
N ILE A 342 -3.97 -7.36 -21.14
CA ILE A 342 -3.97 -8.16 -22.37
C ILE A 342 -4.68 -7.40 -23.52
N VAL A 343 -5.88 -6.87 -23.27
CA VAL A 343 -6.69 -6.20 -24.30
C VAL A 343 -6.02 -4.91 -24.79
N THR A 344 -5.42 -4.15 -23.88
CA THR A 344 -4.78 -2.86 -24.22
C THR A 344 -3.32 -2.99 -24.64
N GLY A 345 -2.71 -4.17 -24.53
CA GLY A 345 -1.27 -4.37 -24.70
C GLY A 345 -0.41 -3.64 -23.66
N ARG A 346 -1.00 -3.18 -22.53
CA ARG A 346 -0.34 -2.40 -21.48
C ARG A 346 -0.23 -3.20 -20.21
N THR A 347 0.95 -3.75 -19.94
CA THR A 347 1.15 -4.59 -18.74
C THR A 347 1.56 -3.74 -17.55
N PRO A 348 0.88 -3.92 -16.40
CA PRO A 348 1.22 -3.20 -15.17
C PRO A 348 2.55 -3.66 -14.61
N VAL A 349 3.20 -2.80 -13.83
CA VAL A 349 4.39 -3.19 -13.05
C VAL A 349 3.99 -4.02 -11.84
N ALA A 350 4.88 -4.92 -11.41
CA ALA A 350 4.60 -5.92 -10.37
C ALA A 350 4.02 -5.34 -9.07
N MET A 351 4.49 -4.16 -8.63
CA MET A 351 4.02 -3.52 -7.40
C MET A 351 2.56 -3.01 -7.47
N TRP A 352 1.94 -2.91 -8.65
CA TRP A 352 0.51 -2.61 -8.74
C TRP A 352 -0.37 -3.74 -8.19
N GLY A 353 0.22 -4.89 -7.85
CA GLY A 353 -0.44 -6.00 -7.17
C GLY A 353 -0.75 -5.78 -5.68
N TYR A 354 -0.27 -4.69 -5.04
CA TYR A 354 -0.44 -4.47 -3.61
C TYR A 354 -1.86 -4.70 -3.07
N PRO A 355 -2.92 -4.08 -3.59
CA PRO A 355 -4.26 -4.22 -3.02
C PRO A 355 -5.01 -5.48 -3.49
N LEU A 356 -4.53 -6.16 -4.53
CA LEU A 356 -5.28 -7.21 -5.21
C LEU A 356 -5.47 -8.47 -4.35
N TRP A 357 -4.60 -8.70 -3.35
CA TRP A 357 -4.52 -9.96 -2.62
C TRP A 357 -5.05 -9.90 -1.19
N ILE A 358 -5.57 -8.75 -0.73
CA ILE A 358 -5.99 -8.56 0.67
C ILE A 358 -7.14 -9.50 1.10
N PHE A 359 -7.96 -9.96 0.16
CA PHE A 359 -9.09 -10.84 0.44
C PHE A 359 -8.81 -12.32 0.12
N MET A 360 -7.67 -12.64 -0.51
CA MET A 360 -7.39 -14.00 -0.98
C MET A 360 -7.33 -15.02 0.16
N PRO A 361 -6.62 -14.79 1.29
CA PRO A 361 -6.60 -15.77 2.37
C PRO A 361 -7.97 -15.93 3.03
N LEU A 362 -8.75 -14.84 3.16
CA LEU A 362 -10.10 -14.88 3.69
C LEU A 362 -11.02 -15.75 2.83
N ALA A 363 -10.95 -15.56 1.49
CA ALA A 363 -11.70 -16.39 0.54
C ALA A 363 -11.28 -17.87 0.64
N ALA A 364 -9.97 -18.14 0.75
CA ALA A 364 -9.47 -19.50 0.89
C ALA A 364 -10.04 -20.19 2.15
N VAL A 365 -10.08 -19.51 3.30
CA VAL A 365 -10.68 -20.05 4.53
C VAL A 365 -12.17 -20.31 4.35
N LEU A 366 -12.92 -19.41 3.71
CA LEU A 366 -14.35 -19.61 3.45
C LEU A 366 -14.65 -20.81 2.55
N TRP A 367 -13.80 -21.07 1.57
CA TRP A 367 -14.02 -22.16 0.60
C TRP A 367 -13.48 -23.50 1.09
N PHE A 368 -12.32 -23.54 1.75
CA PHE A 368 -11.57 -24.77 2.03
C PHE A 368 -11.40 -25.08 3.51
N GLY A 369 -11.69 -24.14 4.42
CA GLY A 369 -11.41 -24.27 5.85
C GLY A 369 -12.62 -24.29 6.77
N PRO A 370 -13.68 -25.11 6.52
CA PRO A 370 -14.84 -25.13 7.40
C PRO A 370 -14.51 -25.63 8.81
N VAL A 371 -13.54 -26.55 8.95
CA VAL A 371 -13.05 -27.09 10.22
C VAL A 371 -11.52 -27.17 10.16
N VAL A 372 -10.86 -26.53 11.11
CA VAL A 372 -9.39 -26.59 11.25
C VAL A 372 -9.09 -27.31 12.57
N ASP A 373 -8.53 -28.51 12.49
CA ASP A 373 -8.15 -29.31 13.64
C ASP A 373 -6.91 -28.75 14.38
N ALA A 374 -6.65 -29.27 15.58
CA ALA A 374 -5.55 -28.80 16.43
C ALA A 374 -4.18 -28.92 15.75
N LEU A 375 -3.93 -29.98 14.97
CA LEU A 375 -2.67 -30.16 14.25
C LEU A 375 -2.48 -29.09 13.18
N ARG A 376 -3.52 -28.79 12.41
CA ARG A 376 -3.49 -27.74 11.36
C ARG A 376 -3.29 -26.36 11.96
N LEU A 377 -3.92 -26.06 13.12
CA LEU A 377 -3.71 -24.81 13.85
C LEU A 377 -2.25 -24.67 14.32
N ARG A 378 -1.62 -25.76 14.77
CA ARG A 378 -0.20 -25.76 15.11
C ARG A 378 0.67 -25.50 13.89
N VAL A 379 0.42 -26.21 12.78
CA VAL A 379 1.15 -26.03 11.52
C VAL A 379 0.99 -24.58 11.01
N PHE A 380 -0.23 -24.04 11.06
CA PHE A 380 -0.47 -22.64 10.73
C PHE A 380 0.32 -21.70 11.61
N THR A 381 0.30 -21.92 12.93
CA THR A 381 1.01 -21.06 13.91
C THR A 381 2.51 -21.08 13.67
N ILE A 382 3.11 -22.25 13.45
CA ILE A 382 4.54 -22.38 13.15
C ILE A 382 4.87 -21.66 11.83
N GLY A 383 4.10 -21.92 10.79
CA GLY A 383 4.29 -21.29 9.49
C GLY A 383 4.10 -19.78 9.54
N TYR A 384 3.12 -19.30 10.28
CA TYR A 384 2.89 -17.87 10.54
C TYR A 384 4.10 -17.22 11.22
N VAL A 385 4.57 -17.79 12.34
CA VAL A 385 5.74 -17.26 13.08
C VAL A 385 6.98 -17.26 12.20
N PHE A 386 7.21 -18.34 11.46
CA PHE A 386 8.32 -18.41 10.50
C PHE A 386 8.25 -17.30 9.45
N LEU A 387 7.12 -17.12 8.80
CA LEU A 387 6.95 -16.09 7.76
C LEU A 387 7.00 -14.67 8.34
N PHE A 388 6.45 -14.47 9.55
CA PHE A 388 6.52 -13.19 10.25
C PHE A 388 7.98 -12.80 10.55
N LEU A 389 8.81 -13.72 10.99
CA LEU A 389 10.22 -13.50 11.31
C LEU A 389 11.11 -13.46 10.06
N LEU A 390 10.74 -14.16 9.00
CA LEU A 390 11.49 -14.21 7.75
C LEU A 390 11.63 -12.83 7.09
N GLY A 391 10.57 -12.02 7.10
CA GLY A 391 10.59 -10.67 6.55
C GLY A 391 11.65 -9.77 7.19
N PRO A 392 11.62 -9.57 8.52
CA PRO A 392 12.67 -8.86 9.25
C PRO A 392 14.07 -9.47 9.09
N ALA A 393 14.20 -10.79 9.08
CA ALA A 393 15.48 -11.46 8.88
C ALA A 393 16.07 -11.14 7.50
N ILE A 394 15.25 -11.18 6.43
CA ILE A 394 15.67 -10.77 5.08
C ILE A 394 16.05 -9.28 5.08
N PHE A 395 15.26 -8.42 5.73
CA PHE A 395 15.54 -6.99 5.80
C PHE A 395 16.91 -6.71 6.45
N ILE A 396 17.17 -7.30 7.61
CA ILE A 396 18.44 -7.19 8.34
C ILE A 396 19.57 -7.81 7.52
N GLY A 397 19.36 -9.01 6.97
CA GLY A 397 20.35 -9.70 6.13
C GLY A 397 20.75 -8.88 4.90
N THR A 398 19.79 -8.25 4.22
CA THR A 398 20.09 -7.36 3.09
C THR A 398 20.80 -6.08 3.55
N PHE A 399 20.47 -5.52 4.70
CA PHE A 399 21.17 -4.38 5.27
C PHE A 399 22.65 -4.72 5.55
N ILE A 400 22.92 -5.85 6.21
CA ILE A 400 24.29 -6.31 6.51
C ILE A 400 25.06 -6.63 5.21
N SER A 401 24.46 -7.38 4.30
CA SER A 401 25.08 -7.75 3.02
C SER A 401 25.43 -6.52 2.18
N ASP A 402 24.54 -5.54 2.11
CA ASP A 402 24.76 -4.31 1.34
C ASP A 402 25.89 -3.48 1.91
N HIS A 403 26.02 -3.43 3.25
CA HIS A 403 27.12 -2.75 3.91
C HIS A 403 28.50 -3.28 3.49
N TYR A 404 28.60 -4.59 3.24
CA TYR A 404 29.88 -5.26 2.95
C TYR A 404 30.15 -5.54 1.47
N SER A 405 29.14 -5.72 0.65
CA SER A 405 29.30 -6.35 -0.69
C SER A 405 28.65 -5.61 -1.87
N ARG A 406 27.77 -4.62 -1.63
CA ARG A 406 26.94 -4.11 -2.72
C ARG A 406 27.66 -3.09 -3.61
N ALA A 407 27.62 -3.37 -4.93
CA ALA A 407 28.10 -2.43 -5.95
C ALA A 407 27.09 -1.30 -6.27
N ARG A 408 25.79 -1.49 -5.96
CA ARG A 408 24.73 -0.49 -6.22
C ARG A 408 24.14 0.00 -4.90
N PRO A 409 24.32 1.28 -4.55
CA PRO A 409 23.80 1.85 -3.32
C PRO A 409 22.28 1.95 -3.32
N LYS A 410 21.67 1.82 -2.13
CA LYS A 410 20.24 2.04 -1.90
C LYS A 410 19.92 3.52 -1.72
N ALA A 411 18.65 3.90 -1.95
CA ALA A 411 18.13 5.23 -1.63
C ALA A 411 18.32 5.58 -0.14
N THR A 412 18.16 4.61 0.75
CA THR A 412 18.34 4.76 2.21
C THR A 412 19.78 5.03 2.65
N GLU A 413 20.77 4.86 1.77
CA GLU A 413 22.19 5.19 2.01
C GLU A 413 22.60 6.55 1.43
N PHE A 414 21.68 7.24 0.78
CA PHE A 414 21.93 8.56 0.20
C PHE A 414 22.19 9.57 1.33
N PRO A 415 23.23 10.43 1.22
CA PRO A 415 23.57 11.37 2.28
C PRO A 415 22.71 12.65 2.22
N GLY A 416 21.39 12.50 2.10
CA GLY A 416 20.46 13.62 1.86
C GLY A 416 20.54 14.72 2.91
N ALA A 417 20.63 14.33 4.18
CA ALA A 417 20.77 15.31 5.27
C ALA A 417 22.10 16.08 5.24
N ALA A 418 23.19 15.44 4.81
CA ALA A 418 24.48 16.10 4.69
C ALA A 418 24.50 17.08 3.51
N ILE A 419 23.95 16.65 2.37
CA ILE A 419 23.78 17.49 1.16
C ILE A 419 22.91 18.70 1.49
N ALA A 420 21.76 18.49 2.11
CA ALA A 420 20.84 19.57 2.48
C ALA A 420 21.49 20.59 3.41
N ARG A 421 22.18 20.14 4.47
CA ARG A 421 22.88 21.05 5.40
C ARG A 421 23.97 21.85 4.71
N HIS A 422 24.76 21.23 3.83
CA HIS A 422 25.84 21.91 3.12
C HIS A 422 25.29 22.98 2.18
N LEU A 423 24.37 22.59 1.31
CA LEU A 423 23.83 23.48 0.28
C LEU A 423 22.94 24.60 0.86
N THR A 424 22.22 24.35 1.96
CA THR A 424 21.44 25.38 2.64
C THR A 424 22.37 26.41 3.31
N ARG A 425 23.48 25.97 3.94
CA ARG A 425 24.46 26.88 4.52
C ARG A 425 25.12 27.74 3.44
N GLU A 426 25.59 27.14 2.36
CA GLU A 426 26.18 27.84 1.24
C GLU A 426 25.22 28.85 0.59
N TRP A 427 23.92 28.47 0.52
CA TRP A 427 22.87 29.38 0.10
C TRP A 427 22.77 30.61 1.02
N HIS A 428 22.71 30.41 2.33
CA HIS A 428 22.65 31.51 3.30
C HIS A 428 23.89 32.41 3.23
N GLU A 429 25.07 31.83 3.03
CA GLU A 429 26.31 32.59 2.91
C GLU A 429 26.36 33.46 1.64
N LYS A 430 25.84 32.95 0.51
CA LYS A 430 25.90 33.64 -0.79
C LYS A 430 24.74 34.57 -1.06
N VAL A 431 23.53 34.21 -0.59
CA VAL A 431 22.29 34.91 -0.91
C VAL A 431 21.75 35.71 0.29
N GLY A 432 21.98 35.25 1.51
CA GLY A 432 21.61 35.96 2.74
C GLY A 432 20.13 35.83 3.12
N THR A 433 19.34 34.99 2.40
CA THR A 433 17.91 34.77 2.65
C THR A 433 17.62 33.29 2.81
N PRO A 434 16.47 32.88 3.39
CA PRO A 434 16.07 31.49 3.43
C PRO A 434 15.95 30.87 2.02
N LEU A 435 16.37 29.59 1.87
CA LEU A 435 16.22 28.85 0.63
C LEU A 435 14.75 28.53 0.40
N THR A 436 14.11 29.22 -0.57
CA THR A 436 12.67 29.07 -0.83
C THR A 436 12.36 28.00 -1.88
N TYR A 437 13.22 27.87 -2.90
CA TYR A 437 12.97 26.98 -4.02
C TYR A 437 14.13 26.06 -4.33
N VAL A 438 13.82 24.78 -4.61
CA VAL A 438 14.80 23.79 -5.08
C VAL A 438 14.27 23.11 -6.33
N ALA A 439 15.16 22.86 -7.30
CA ALA A 439 14.83 22.19 -8.55
C ALA A 439 15.91 21.17 -8.92
N GLY A 440 15.59 20.23 -9.81
CA GLY A 440 16.58 19.28 -10.32
C GLY A 440 16.10 17.85 -10.36
N THR A 441 16.99 16.88 -10.12
CA THR A 441 16.60 15.47 -10.08
C THR A 441 15.71 15.17 -8.86
N GLU A 442 14.74 14.30 -9.06
CA GLU A 442 13.65 14.05 -8.10
C GLU A 442 14.18 13.75 -6.70
N PHE A 443 15.11 12.80 -6.58
CA PHE A 443 15.55 12.34 -5.27
C PHE A 443 16.47 13.34 -4.56
N ALA A 444 17.39 13.99 -5.27
CA ALA A 444 18.26 15.00 -4.70
C ALA A 444 17.48 16.25 -4.25
N ALA A 445 16.58 16.75 -5.09
CA ALA A 445 15.74 17.91 -4.77
C ALA A 445 14.79 17.62 -3.60
N ASN A 446 14.11 16.47 -3.60
CA ASN A 446 13.23 16.05 -2.52
C ASN A 446 14.01 15.88 -1.20
N SER A 447 15.23 15.32 -1.25
CA SER A 447 16.07 15.19 -0.05
C SER A 447 16.45 16.57 0.53
N VAL A 448 16.80 17.55 -0.31
CA VAL A 448 17.05 18.91 0.17
C VAL A 448 15.78 19.51 0.78
N ALA A 449 14.62 19.36 0.13
CA ALA A 449 13.35 19.89 0.65
C ALA A 449 12.94 19.29 1.99
N VAL A 450 13.27 18.00 2.22
CA VAL A 450 12.97 17.30 3.48
C VAL A 450 13.93 17.68 4.61
N TYR A 451 15.23 17.70 4.33
CA TYR A 451 16.26 17.81 5.37
C TYR A 451 16.79 19.22 5.59
N SER A 452 16.49 20.18 4.70
CA SER A 452 16.80 21.59 4.93
C SER A 452 15.89 22.16 6.03
N PRO A 453 16.43 22.97 6.98
CA PRO A 453 15.60 23.68 7.94
C PRO A 453 14.62 24.66 7.26
N ASP A 454 14.98 25.19 6.10
CA ASP A 454 14.15 26.13 5.34
C ASP A 454 12.98 25.42 4.64
N ARG A 455 13.03 24.10 4.46
CA ARG A 455 12.02 23.30 3.77
C ARG A 455 11.56 23.91 2.43
N PRO A 456 12.46 24.10 1.47
CA PRO A 456 12.15 24.77 0.21
C PRO A 456 11.07 24.03 -0.61
N HIS A 457 10.31 24.79 -1.39
CA HIS A 457 9.37 24.25 -2.40
C HIS A 457 10.12 23.54 -3.52
N VAL A 458 9.58 22.43 -4.02
CA VAL A 458 10.22 21.62 -5.05
C VAL A 458 9.59 21.89 -6.42
N VAL A 459 10.42 22.30 -7.37
CA VAL A 459 10.04 22.24 -8.79
C VAL A 459 10.33 20.82 -9.29
N VAL A 460 9.28 20.02 -9.41
CA VAL A 460 9.36 18.58 -9.69
C VAL A 460 10.12 18.32 -11.00
N HIS A 461 11.17 17.50 -10.93
CA HIS A 461 12.10 17.22 -12.05
C HIS A 461 12.74 18.46 -12.68
N GLY A 462 12.73 19.60 -11.99
CA GLY A 462 13.13 20.88 -12.57
C GLY A 462 12.23 21.36 -13.72
N ARG A 463 10.98 20.89 -13.78
CA ARG A 463 10.01 21.17 -14.82
C ARG A 463 8.77 21.86 -14.26
N PRO A 464 8.59 23.15 -14.51
CA PRO A 464 7.46 23.92 -13.98
C PRO A 464 6.08 23.32 -14.29
N GLN A 465 5.91 22.69 -15.46
CA GLN A 465 4.65 22.05 -15.85
C GLN A 465 4.21 20.91 -14.92
N PHE A 466 5.13 20.30 -14.16
CA PHE A 466 4.79 19.28 -13.14
C PHE A 466 4.52 19.86 -11.76
N SER A 467 4.71 21.16 -11.62
CA SER A 467 4.51 21.91 -10.37
C SER A 467 3.68 23.18 -10.61
N PRO A 468 2.42 23.05 -11.10
CA PRO A 468 1.61 24.21 -11.47
C PRO A 468 1.28 25.15 -10.31
N TRP A 469 1.53 24.71 -9.07
CA TRP A 469 1.39 25.53 -7.85
C TRP A 469 2.59 26.45 -7.58
N ILE A 470 3.69 26.32 -8.33
CA ILE A 470 4.86 27.17 -8.17
C ILE A 470 4.71 28.43 -9.02
N ASP A 471 4.73 29.60 -8.37
CA ASP A 471 4.82 30.89 -9.07
C ASP A 471 6.26 31.11 -9.58
N MET A 472 6.43 30.98 -10.88
CA MET A 472 7.75 31.15 -11.52
C MET A 472 8.25 32.60 -11.47
N ALA A 473 7.38 33.61 -11.31
CA ALA A 473 7.82 34.99 -11.12
C ALA A 473 8.37 35.17 -9.70
N ASP A 474 7.73 34.58 -8.68
CA ASP A 474 8.25 34.59 -7.31
C ASP A 474 9.57 33.81 -7.21
N LEU A 475 9.68 32.65 -7.89
CA LEU A 475 10.91 31.88 -7.94
C LEU A 475 12.08 32.71 -8.50
N ARG A 476 11.87 33.49 -9.56
CA ARG A 476 12.90 34.37 -10.10
C ARG A 476 13.31 35.45 -9.11
N ARG A 477 12.33 36.07 -8.43
CA ARG A 477 12.60 37.10 -7.41
C ARG A 477 13.35 36.57 -6.18
N ARG A 478 13.12 35.32 -5.79
CA ARG A 478 13.76 34.70 -4.61
C ARG A 478 14.99 33.87 -4.94
N GLY A 479 15.17 33.50 -6.20
CA GLY A 479 16.20 32.58 -6.64
C GLY A 479 15.87 31.12 -6.35
N ALA A 480 16.74 30.21 -6.78
CA ALA A 480 16.57 28.76 -6.61
C ALA A 480 17.91 28.02 -6.53
N LEU A 481 17.90 26.92 -5.77
CA LEU A 481 18.98 25.92 -5.81
C LEU A 481 18.61 24.85 -6.84
N VAL A 482 19.43 24.68 -7.88
CA VAL A 482 19.24 23.67 -8.91
C VAL A 482 20.31 22.60 -8.77
N LEU A 483 19.93 21.31 -8.56
CA LEU A 483 20.90 20.26 -8.27
C LEU A 483 20.56 18.91 -8.89
N TRP A 484 21.59 18.08 -9.14
CA TRP A 484 21.43 16.72 -9.68
C TRP A 484 22.62 15.82 -9.33
N GLU A 485 22.36 14.50 -9.30
CA GLU A 485 23.44 13.52 -9.21
C GLU A 485 24.20 13.46 -10.55
N GLU A 486 25.52 13.54 -10.50
CA GLU A 486 26.37 13.44 -11.68
C GLU A 486 26.22 12.06 -12.34
N GLY A 487 26.07 12.05 -13.66
CA GLY A 487 25.92 10.82 -14.45
C GLY A 487 24.51 10.23 -14.46
N LEU A 488 23.54 10.86 -13.77
CA LEU A 488 22.15 10.39 -13.83
C LEU A 488 21.50 10.77 -15.18
N VAL A 489 21.01 9.77 -15.92
CA VAL A 489 20.38 9.95 -17.24
C VAL A 489 19.17 10.90 -17.21
N ALA A 490 18.48 10.99 -16.08
CA ALA A 490 17.35 11.89 -15.90
C ALA A 490 17.73 13.36 -15.74
N ALA A 491 19.02 13.69 -15.52
CA ALA A 491 19.49 15.07 -15.41
C ALA A 491 19.40 15.80 -16.77
N ARG A 492 18.96 17.05 -16.72
CA ARG A 492 18.74 17.91 -17.89
C ARG A 492 19.33 19.31 -17.68
N PRO A 493 20.64 19.40 -17.48
CA PRO A 493 21.29 20.66 -17.08
C PRO A 493 21.04 21.79 -18.09
N ASP A 494 21.04 21.52 -19.40
CA ASP A 494 20.80 22.54 -20.40
C ASP A 494 19.37 23.11 -20.38
N GLU A 495 18.35 22.21 -20.19
CA GLU A 495 16.96 22.62 -20.01
C GLU A 495 16.80 23.47 -18.73
N TRP A 496 17.45 23.07 -17.62
CA TRP A 496 17.37 23.78 -16.35
C TRP A 496 18.12 25.11 -16.38
N ARG A 497 19.29 25.17 -17.06
CA ARG A 497 20.01 26.42 -17.27
C ARG A 497 19.12 27.46 -17.92
N ALA A 498 18.42 27.08 -19.02
CA ALA A 498 17.50 27.96 -19.70
C ALA A 498 16.28 28.35 -18.85
N THR A 499 15.69 27.37 -18.13
CA THR A 499 14.46 27.57 -17.34
C THR A 499 14.68 28.50 -16.14
N PHE A 500 15.80 28.32 -15.43
CA PHE A 500 16.10 29.04 -14.18
C PHE A 500 17.08 30.20 -14.35
N GLY A 501 17.67 30.38 -15.54
CA GLY A 501 18.65 31.45 -15.81
C GLY A 501 20.01 31.21 -15.11
N ALA A 502 20.38 29.93 -14.90
CA ALA A 502 21.64 29.59 -14.26
C ALA A 502 22.84 30.01 -15.12
N GLN A 503 23.84 30.65 -14.50
CA GLN A 503 25.05 31.13 -15.17
C GLN A 503 26.30 30.38 -14.68
N GLY A 504 27.32 30.36 -15.51
CA GLY A 504 28.59 29.73 -15.22
C GLY A 504 28.54 28.19 -15.21
N GLU A 505 29.65 27.58 -14.84
CA GLU A 505 29.74 26.13 -14.68
C GLU A 505 29.11 25.68 -13.34
N PRO A 506 28.45 24.49 -13.29
CA PRO A 506 27.88 23.98 -12.06
C PRO A 506 29.02 23.64 -11.08
N ALA A 507 28.82 24.01 -9.84
CA ALA A 507 29.71 23.56 -8.75
C ALA A 507 29.54 22.05 -8.53
N LEU A 508 30.56 21.42 -7.94
CA LEU A 508 30.59 20.00 -7.62
C LEU A 508 30.76 19.81 -6.13
N LEU A 509 29.91 18.96 -5.55
CA LEU A 509 29.95 18.56 -4.15
C LEU A 509 30.06 17.03 -4.07
N ASP A 510 31.14 16.55 -3.46
CA ASP A 510 31.35 15.13 -3.18
C ASP A 510 30.97 14.83 -1.72
N VAL A 511 29.96 13.95 -1.51
CA VAL A 511 29.47 13.61 -0.18
C VAL A 511 29.59 12.11 0.07
N PRO A 512 30.32 11.66 1.10
CA PRO A 512 30.40 10.25 1.46
C PRO A 512 29.02 9.69 1.79
N ARG A 513 28.77 8.43 1.40
CA ARG A 513 27.54 7.73 1.82
C ARG A 513 27.62 7.38 3.30
N ALA A 514 26.47 7.46 3.98
CA ALA A 514 26.43 7.34 5.44
C ALA A 514 26.78 5.93 5.96
N THR A 515 26.50 4.88 5.18
CA THR A 515 26.51 3.49 5.66
C THR A 515 27.48 2.59 4.93
N SER A 516 27.96 2.92 3.74
CA SER A 516 28.85 2.05 2.97
C SER A 516 30.24 2.68 2.75
N ARG A 517 31.28 2.05 3.31
CA ARG A 517 32.68 2.45 3.08
C ARG A 517 33.23 2.02 1.71
N ARG A 518 32.49 1.17 0.96
CA ARG A 518 32.93 0.59 -0.33
C ARG A 518 32.26 1.22 -1.55
N THR A 519 31.20 1.98 -1.38
CA THR A 519 30.53 2.68 -2.48
C THR A 519 31.13 4.06 -2.69
N ALA A 520 31.25 4.46 -3.94
CA ALA A 520 31.70 5.80 -4.30
C ALA A 520 30.84 6.89 -3.63
N PRO A 521 31.43 8.03 -3.28
CA PRO A 521 30.68 9.18 -2.78
C PRO A 521 29.59 9.59 -3.77
N VAL A 522 28.56 10.24 -3.27
CA VAL A 522 27.54 10.86 -4.11
C VAL A 522 28.11 12.17 -4.63
N ARG A 523 28.16 12.33 -5.95
CA ARG A 523 28.63 13.54 -6.62
C ARG A 523 27.39 14.34 -7.04
N ILE A 524 27.22 15.51 -6.43
CA ILE A 524 26.13 16.46 -6.71
C ILE A 524 26.68 17.62 -7.51
N ARG A 525 26.14 17.84 -8.71
CA ARG A 525 26.32 19.09 -9.42
C ARG A 525 25.18 20.04 -9.09
N TYR A 526 25.49 21.32 -8.96
CA TYR A 526 24.48 22.31 -8.59
C TYR A 526 24.81 23.71 -9.06
N TRP A 527 23.77 24.53 -9.18
CA TRP A 527 23.83 25.98 -9.30
C TRP A 527 23.08 26.64 -8.14
N ILE A 528 23.65 27.68 -7.61
CA ILE A 528 22.92 28.67 -6.81
C ILE A 528 22.52 29.77 -7.77
N VAL A 529 21.23 29.84 -8.08
CA VAL A 529 20.64 30.88 -8.94
C VAL A 529 20.16 32.00 -8.00
N PRO A 530 20.86 33.14 -7.95
CA PRO A 530 20.51 34.21 -7.03
C PRO A 530 19.18 34.89 -7.43
N PRO A 531 18.56 35.65 -6.51
CA PRO A 531 17.41 36.49 -6.82
C PRO A 531 17.67 37.40 -8.04
N GLN A 532 16.66 37.47 -8.93
CA GLN A 532 16.70 38.35 -10.10
C GLN A 532 15.75 39.51 -9.88
N PRO A 533 16.07 40.73 -10.29
CA PRO A 533 15.23 41.92 -10.13
C PRO A 533 13.90 41.82 -10.88
#